data_a8e6c67ece804e5b2c1554c7bdce2150
#
_entry.id   a8e6c67ece804e5b2c1554c7bdce2150
#
_cell.length_a   1.000
_cell.length_b   1.000
_cell.length_c   1.000
_cell.angle_alpha   90.00
_cell.angle_beta   90.00
_cell.angle_gamma   90.00
#
_symmetry.space_group_name_H-M   'P 1'
#
loop_
_entity.id
_entity.type
_entity.pdbx_description
1 polymer ?
#
loop_
_entity_poly.entity_id
_entity_poly.type
_entity_poly.pdbx_seq_one_letter_code
_entity_poly.pdbx_strand_id
1 'polypeptide(L)'
;MTIPRRTLGTSSSLEVSALGLGCMGMSEFYGTGDEDTAIATIHRALDLGVSFLDTADMYGPFTNEQLVGRAISRRRDEVQLATKFGNERAADGTRIGVNGKP
;
A
#
# COMPACT_ATOMS: atom_id res chain seq x y z
N MET A 1 9.88 -15.13 -15.49
CA MET A 1 8.45 -14.84 -15.73
C MET A 1 8.22 -13.34 -15.62
N THR A 2 7.52 -12.78 -16.56
CA THR A 2 7.21 -11.34 -16.57
C THR A 2 5.74 -11.15 -16.19
N ILE A 3 5.49 -10.26 -15.24
CA ILE A 3 4.13 -9.92 -14.83
C ILE A 3 3.55 -8.93 -15.85
N PRO A 4 2.41 -9.25 -16.47
CA PRO A 4 1.81 -8.33 -17.44
C PRO A 4 1.35 -7.03 -16.79
N ARG A 5 1.19 -6.00 -17.62
CA ARG A 5 0.71 -4.69 -17.21
C ARG A 5 -0.76 -4.53 -17.59
N ARG A 6 -1.46 -3.68 -16.88
CA ARG A 6 -2.86 -3.29 -17.17
C ARG A 6 -2.99 -1.79 -17.07
N THR A 7 -3.88 -1.24 -17.89
CA THR A 7 -4.19 0.19 -17.88
C THR A 7 -5.52 0.42 -17.18
N LEU A 8 -5.52 1.27 -16.16
CA LEU A 8 -6.73 1.68 -15.45
C LEU A 8 -7.15 3.06 -15.95
N GLY A 9 -8.43 3.21 -16.28
CA GLY A 9 -9.00 4.46 -16.76
C GLY A 9 -8.85 4.66 -18.25
N THR A 10 -9.53 5.68 -18.77
CA THR A 10 -9.59 5.98 -20.20
C THR A 10 -9.04 7.36 -20.56
N SER A 11 -9.43 8.40 -19.82
CA SER A 11 -8.98 9.78 -20.10
C SER A 11 -7.73 10.15 -19.30
N SER A 12 -7.59 9.64 -18.09
CA SER A 12 -6.38 9.77 -17.26
C SER A 12 -5.98 8.36 -16.86
N SER A 13 -5.24 7.71 -17.74
CA SER A 13 -4.91 6.30 -17.54
C SER A 13 -3.69 6.14 -16.62
N LEU A 14 -3.75 5.10 -15.79
CA LEU A 14 -2.65 4.67 -14.95
C LEU A 14 -2.26 3.24 -15.35
N GLU A 15 -1.01 3.05 -15.72
CA GLU A 15 -0.51 1.71 -16.00
C GLU A 15 0.03 1.07 -14.74
N VAL A 16 -0.46 -0.13 -14.42
CA VAL A 16 -0.11 -0.87 -13.20
C VAL A 16 0.26 -2.30 -13.55
N SER A 17 0.98 -2.98 -12.65
CA SER A 17 1.14 -4.43 -12.78
C SER A 17 -0.21 -5.12 -12.61
N ALA A 18 -0.43 -6.22 -13.34
CA ALA A 18 -1.70 -6.97 -13.27
C ALA A 18 -1.98 -7.54 -11.89
N LEU A 19 -0.92 -7.78 -11.11
CA LEU A 19 -1.01 -8.18 -9.71
C LEU A 19 -0.63 -7.00 -8.84
N GLY A 20 -1.37 -6.79 -7.74
CA GLY A 20 -1.06 -5.79 -6.75
C GLY A 20 -0.68 -6.43 -5.42
N LEU A 21 0.10 -5.73 -4.62
CA LEU A 21 0.46 -6.16 -3.28
C LEU A 21 -0.33 -5.33 -2.25
N GLY A 22 -1.20 -6.00 -1.49
CA GLY A 22 -1.87 -5.38 -0.35
C GLY A 22 -0.93 -5.31 0.84
N CYS A 23 -0.81 -4.13 1.45
CA CYS A 23 0.17 -3.89 2.51
C CYS A 23 -0.45 -3.87 3.92
N MET A 24 -1.77 -4.05 4.05
CA MET A 24 -2.47 -4.00 5.33
C MET A 24 -1.88 -4.97 6.37
N GLY A 25 -1.60 -6.19 5.96
CA GLY A 25 -1.07 -7.24 6.84
C GLY A 25 0.31 -6.97 7.41
N MET A 26 1.01 -5.97 6.89
CA MET A 26 2.33 -5.58 7.38
C MET A 26 2.25 -4.73 8.65
N SER A 27 1.07 -4.24 9.00
CA SER A 27 0.85 -3.39 10.18
C SER A 27 -0.22 -3.91 11.11
N GLU A 28 -1.18 -4.71 10.61
CA GLU A 28 -2.28 -5.21 11.43
C GLU A 28 -3.05 -6.35 10.75
N PHE A 29 -3.96 -6.99 11.48
CA PHE A 29 -4.98 -7.98 11.08
C PHE A 29 -4.46 -9.39 10.76
N TYR A 30 -3.21 -9.55 10.37
CA TYR A 30 -2.67 -10.86 9.98
C TYR A 30 -1.50 -11.30 10.87
N GLY A 31 -1.42 -10.77 12.10
CA GLY A 31 -0.38 -11.07 13.06
C GLY A 31 0.59 -9.90 13.26
N THR A 32 1.60 -10.11 14.10
CA THR A 32 2.62 -9.10 14.36
C THR A 32 3.64 -9.13 13.22
N GLY A 33 3.73 -8.01 12.47
CA GLY A 33 4.70 -7.87 11.42
C GLY A 33 6.02 -7.30 11.92
N ASP A 34 7.10 -7.79 11.36
CA ASP A 34 8.42 -7.18 11.48
C ASP A 34 8.59 -6.18 10.34
N GLU A 35 8.97 -4.94 10.65
CA GLU A 35 9.13 -3.89 9.65
C GLU A 35 10.19 -4.28 8.60
N ASP A 36 11.31 -4.84 9.02
CA ASP A 36 12.37 -5.23 8.08
C ASP A 36 11.88 -6.31 7.12
N THR A 37 11.10 -7.27 7.61
CA THR A 37 10.49 -8.31 6.77
C THR A 37 9.46 -7.70 5.81
N ALA A 38 8.66 -6.75 6.28
CA ALA A 38 7.68 -6.07 5.43
C ALA A 38 8.36 -5.29 4.30
N ILE A 39 9.41 -4.55 4.61
CA ILE A 39 10.18 -3.80 3.61
C ILE A 39 10.82 -4.76 2.61
N ALA A 40 11.41 -5.85 3.08
CA ALA A 40 11.99 -6.88 2.20
C ALA A 40 10.93 -7.49 1.27
N THR A 41 9.71 -7.71 1.77
CA THR A 41 8.60 -8.22 0.97
C THR A 41 8.23 -7.24 -0.15
N ILE A 42 8.13 -5.96 0.15
CA ILE A 42 7.85 -4.92 -0.84
C ILE A 42 8.96 -4.90 -1.91
N HIS A 43 10.22 -4.89 -1.48
CA HIS A 43 11.35 -4.90 -2.41
C HIS A 43 11.33 -6.14 -3.30
N ARG A 44 11.04 -7.31 -2.72
CA ARG A 44 10.95 -8.55 -3.50
C ARG A 44 9.81 -8.49 -4.52
N ALA A 45 8.66 -7.94 -4.15
CA ALA A 45 7.54 -7.75 -5.06
C ALA A 45 7.96 -6.88 -6.26
N LEU A 46 8.62 -5.75 -6.00
CA LEU A 46 9.12 -4.87 -7.06
C LEU A 46 10.10 -5.59 -7.97
N ASP A 47 11.03 -6.35 -7.40
CA ASP A 47 12.02 -7.13 -8.17
C ASP A 47 11.35 -8.16 -9.08
N LEU A 48 10.20 -8.69 -8.67
CA LEU A 48 9.41 -9.65 -9.46
C LEU A 48 8.48 -8.99 -10.47
N GLY A 49 8.39 -7.67 -10.48
CA GLY A 49 7.53 -6.92 -11.41
C GLY A 49 6.15 -6.58 -10.87
N VAL A 50 5.89 -6.84 -9.59
CA VAL A 50 4.66 -6.39 -8.91
C VAL A 50 4.91 -4.97 -8.42
N SER A 51 4.38 -3.97 -9.13
CA SER A 51 4.66 -2.56 -8.87
C SER A 51 3.48 -1.80 -8.29
N PHE A 52 2.31 -2.43 -8.23
CA PHE A 52 1.08 -1.80 -7.73
C PHE A 52 0.91 -2.13 -6.25
N LEU A 53 1.10 -1.13 -5.38
CA LEU A 53 1.01 -1.28 -3.92
C LEU A 53 -0.27 -0.63 -3.42
N ASP A 54 -0.95 -1.29 -2.48
CA ASP A 54 -2.21 -0.81 -1.91
C ASP A 54 -2.09 -0.66 -0.39
N THR A 55 -2.33 0.54 0.11
CA THR A 55 -2.31 0.88 1.52
C THR A 55 -3.56 1.67 1.89
N ALA A 56 -3.64 2.19 3.09
CA ALA A 56 -4.69 3.11 3.55
C ALA A 56 -4.21 3.90 4.76
N ASP A 57 -4.78 5.09 4.95
CA ASP A 57 -4.50 5.91 6.12
C ASP A 57 -4.89 5.23 7.43
N MET A 58 -5.97 4.43 7.41
CA MET A 58 -6.47 3.74 8.60
C MET A 58 -5.65 2.53 9.03
N TYR A 59 -4.74 2.05 8.17
CA TYR A 59 -3.96 0.86 8.50
C TYR A 59 -2.88 1.16 9.54
N GLY A 60 -2.90 0.40 10.63
CA GLY A 60 -1.92 0.54 11.68
C GLY A 60 -2.39 1.14 13.02
N PRO A 61 -3.33 2.11 13.15
CA PRO A 61 -3.67 3.15 12.19
C PRO A 61 -2.51 4.13 11.97
N PHE A 62 -2.52 4.79 10.85
CA PHE A 62 -1.59 5.87 10.44
C PHE A 62 -0.13 5.45 10.30
N THR A 63 0.21 4.17 10.45
CA THR A 63 1.60 3.69 10.42
C THR A 63 1.95 2.96 9.14
N ASN A 64 0.96 2.38 8.45
CA ASN A 64 1.20 1.59 7.24
C ASN A 64 1.70 2.45 6.08
N GLU A 65 1.09 3.61 5.84
CA GLU A 65 1.55 4.53 4.80
C GLU A 65 3.00 4.97 5.03
N GLN A 66 3.39 5.17 6.29
CA GLN A 66 4.77 5.51 6.65
C GLN A 66 5.73 4.36 6.36
N LEU A 67 5.34 3.14 6.69
CA LEU A 67 6.13 1.94 6.40
C LEU A 67 6.33 1.76 4.89
N VAL A 68 5.26 1.87 4.12
CA VAL A 68 5.32 1.79 2.65
C VAL A 68 6.20 2.91 2.11
N GLY A 69 6.05 4.13 2.63
CA GLY A 69 6.86 5.28 2.24
C GLY A 69 8.36 5.03 2.46
N ARG A 70 8.73 4.47 3.61
CA ARG A 70 10.13 4.10 3.87
C ARG A 70 10.63 3.02 2.90
N ALA A 71 9.80 2.03 2.62
CA ALA A 71 10.17 0.93 1.74
C ALA A 71 10.47 1.39 0.31
N ILE A 72 9.72 2.38 -0.19
CA ILE A 72 9.80 2.81 -1.59
C ILE A 72 10.57 4.11 -1.80
N SER A 73 11.14 4.70 -0.75
CA SER A 73 11.76 6.03 -0.80
C SER A 73 12.85 6.17 -1.87
N ARG A 74 13.59 5.10 -2.18
CA ARG A 74 14.62 5.08 -3.21
C ARG A 74 14.17 4.41 -4.51
N ARG A 75 12.92 3.98 -4.58
CA ARG A 75 12.35 3.25 -5.72
C ARG A 75 10.98 3.79 -6.10
N ARG A 76 10.70 5.06 -5.77
CA ARG A 76 9.37 5.66 -5.94
C ARG A 76 8.88 5.62 -7.38
N ASP A 77 9.77 5.80 -8.34
CA ASP A 77 9.47 5.79 -9.77
C ASP A 77 9.11 4.40 -10.30
N GLU A 78 9.39 3.33 -9.53
CA GLU A 78 9.00 1.98 -9.90
C GLU A 78 7.58 1.60 -9.42
N VAL A 79 6.92 2.47 -8.64
CA VAL A 79 5.72 2.12 -7.89
C VAL A 79 4.52 2.93 -8.34
N GLN A 80 3.40 2.25 -8.55
CA GLN A 80 2.08 2.85 -8.61
C GLN A 80 1.41 2.60 -7.25
N LEU A 81 1.06 3.67 -6.57
CA LEU A 81 0.62 3.61 -5.18
C LEU A 81 -0.86 3.95 -5.07
N ALA A 82 -1.62 3.07 -4.46
CA ALA A 82 -3.01 3.33 -4.08
C ALA A 82 -3.12 3.45 -2.58
N THR A 83 -3.87 4.44 -2.12
CA THR A 83 -4.24 4.58 -0.73
C THR A 83 -5.73 4.90 -0.62
N LYS A 84 -6.24 5.03 0.59
CA LYS A 84 -7.66 5.21 0.87
C LYS A 84 -7.83 6.23 1.98
N PHE A 85 -8.97 6.89 1.99
CA PHE A 85 -9.39 7.77 3.06
C PHE A 85 -10.87 7.53 3.36
N GLY A 86 -11.36 8.12 4.43
CA GLY A 86 -12.79 8.11 4.73
C GLY A 86 -13.18 7.19 5.90
N ASN A 87 -12.42 6.16 6.19
CA ASN A 87 -12.63 5.33 7.38
C ASN A 87 -11.78 5.89 8.52
N GLU A 88 -12.43 6.49 9.52
CA GLU A 88 -11.72 7.12 10.64
C GLU A 88 -11.48 6.14 11.78
N ARG A 89 -10.27 6.20 12.35
CA ARG A 89 -9.88 5.49 13.56
C ARG A 89 -9.13 6.44 14.48
N ALA A 90 -9.30 6.24 15.79
CA ALA A 90 -8.47 6.92 16.77
C ALA A 90 -7.06 6.32 16.80
N ALA A 91 -6.11 7.04 17.39
CA ALA A 91 -4.72 6.57 17.48
C ALA A 91 -4.58 5.25 18.22
N ASP A 92 -5.49 4.91 19.12
CA ASP A 92 -5.52 3.63 19.84
C ASP A 92 -6.12 2.48 19.01
N GLY A 93 -6.55 2.75 17.77
CA GLY A 93 -7.16 1.77 16.88
C GLY A 93 -8.67 1.70 16.96
N THR A 94 -9.31 2.45 17.84
CA THR A 94 -10.76 2.47 17.97
C THR A 94 -11.41 3.01 16.71
N ARG A 95 -12.40 2.29 16.18
CA ARG A 95 -13.13 2.72 14.99
C ARG A 95 -14.06 3.87 15.34
N ILE A 96 -13.96 4.98 14.60
CA ILE A 96 -14.80 6.16 14.80
C ILE A 96 -15.98 6.13 13.84
N GLY A 97 -15.75 5.94 12.56
CA GLY A 97 -16.80 5.95 11.55
C GLY A 97 -16.29 6.33 10.17
N VAL A 98 -17.17 6.89 9.35
CA VAL A 98 -16.85 7.30 7.98
C VAL A 98 -16.90 8.83 7.90
N ASN A 99 -15.89 9.44 7.28
CA ASN A 99 -15.80 10.87 7.09
C ASN A 99 -15.18 11.18 5.73
N GLY A 100 -15.94 11.75 4.83
CA GLY A 100 -15.48 12.14 3.49
C GLY A 100 -15.08 13.61 3.37
N LYS A 101 -14.94 14.34 4.48
CA LYS A 101 -14.50 15.74 4.47
C LYS A 101 -13.02 15.84 4.11
N PRO A 102 -12.59 16.95 3.43
CA PRO A 102 -11.19 17.19 3.14
C PRO A 102 -10.36 17.43 4.40
#